data_fe20745fc077d227fa7d8a078ebbb0a7
#
_entry.id   fe20745fc077d227fa7d8a078ebbb0a7
#
_cell.length_a   1.000
_cell.length_b   1.000
_cell.length_c   1.000
_cell.angle_alpha   90.00
_cell.angle_beta   90.00
_cell.angle_gamma   90.00
#
_symmetry.space_group_name_H-M   'P 1'
#
loop_
_entity.id
_entity.type
_entity.pdbx_description
1 polymer ?
#
loop_
_entity_poly.entity_id
_entity_poly.type
_entity_poly.pdbx_seq_one_letter_code
_entity_poly.pdbx_strand_id
1 'polypeptide(L)'
;MAQLPALHKACLDGSLEGVRAALAQPDALQVLQTPDADGRTPLHWAASSDAKHALIEALHAAGPLDVNARDASLWTPLMIASSAGALRVVQWLLAQGADVHAGNAKRITALHYACSKNHVDIVRELLEAGADVNAIDGAQQRPIHRAASAGHSAVVQVLLAPPPRNDGTPHPKTRVNPADRLGNTPLHLAVDSAHAQTAALLIDVGGADRWRQNADGLVPEQLEGVGGLEQKRVRDMLVQSFGPLGI
;
A
#
# COMPACT_ATOMS: atom_id res chain seq x y z
N MET A 1 -17.57 -25.66 -3.42
CA MET A 1 -17.36 -24.25 -3.03
C MET A 1 -18.69 -23.71 -2.53
N ALA A 2 -18.75 -23.09 -1.36
CA ALA A 2 -19.98 -22.47 -0.88
C ALA A 2 -20.39 -21.36 -1.85
N GLN A 3 -21.66 -21.27 -2.17
CA GLN A 3 -22.18 -20.25 -3.09
C GLN A 3 -22.10 -18.89 -2.39
N LEU A 4 -21.51 -17.89 -3.05
CA LEU A 4 -21.42 -16.53 -2.50
C LEU A 4 -22.86 -15.96 -2.32
N PRO A 5 -23.18 -15.34 -1.16
CA PRO A 5 -24.49 -14.73 -0.96
C PRO A 5 -24.82 -13.69 -2.06
N ALA A 6 -26.09 -13.52 -2.39
CA ALA A 6 -26.52 -12.71 -3.54
C ALA A 6 -25.97 -11.26 -3.52
N LEU A 7 -26.01 -10.60 -2.36
CA LEU A 7 -25.48 -9.23 -2.21
C LEU A 7 -23.96 -9.18 -2.42
N HIS A 8 -23.22 -10.13 -1.85
CA HIS A 8 -21.74 -10.20 -2.03
C HIS A 8 -21.38 -10.44 -3.49
N LYS A 9 -22.13 -11.36 -4.17
CA LYS A 9 -21.93 -11.62 -5.59
C LYS A 9 -22.21 -10.37 -6.43
N ALA A 10 -23.30 -9.67 -6.17
CA ALA A 10 -23.63 -8.42 -6.88
C ALA A 10 -22.54 -7.35 -6.69
N CYS A 11 -21.95 -7.25 -5.49
CA CYS A 11 -20.82 -6.36 -5.23
C CYS A 11 -19.54 -6.82 -5.96
N LEU A 12 -19.26 -8.13 -5.99
CA LEU A 12 -18.14 -8.68 -6.75
C LEU A 12 -18.28 -8.38 -8.25
N ASP A 13 -19.46 -8.64 -8.81
CA ASP A 13 -19.77 -8.48 -10.24
C ASP A 13 -19.90 -7.00 -10.66
N GLY A 14 -19.99 -6.07 -9.71
CA GLY A 14 -20.18 -4.65 -9.97
C GLY A 14 -21.61 -4.30 -10.43
N SER A 15 -22.59 -5.14 -10.13
CA SER A 15 -23.99 -4.99 -10.57
C SER A 15 -24.78 -4.11 -9.61
N LEU A 16 -24.99 -2.83 -9.96
CA LEU A 16 -25.85 -1.93 -9.17
C LEU A 16 -27.30 -2.41 -9.09
N GLU A 17 -27.81 -2.97 -10.18
CA GLU A 17 -29.15 -3.57 -10.22
C GLU A 17 -29.24 -4.77 -9.27
N GLY A 18 -28.24 -5.66 -9.30
CA GLY A 18 -28.15 -6.81 -8.40
C GLY A 18 -28.06 -6.39 -6.93
N VAL A 19 -27.29 -5.33 -6.63
CA VAL A 19 -27.21 -4.76 -5.28
C VAL A 19 -28.57 -4.22 -4.85
N ARG A 20 -29.26 -3.43 -5.67
CA ARG A 20 -30.58 -2.90 -5.37
C ARG A 20 -31.64 -4.00 -5.18
N ALA A 21 -31.61 -5.04 -6.01
CA ALA A 21 -32.51 -6.18 -5.90
C ALA A 21 -32.26 -6.97 -4.59
N ALA A 22 -31.00 -7.16 -4.19
CA ALA A 22 -30.65 -7.80 -2.92
C ALA A 22 -31.05 -6.94 -1.72
N LEU A 23 -30.86 -5.63 -1.78
CA LEU A 23 -31.24 -4.68 -0.73
C LEU A 23 -32.77 -4.50 -0.59
N ALA A 24 -33.55 -4.89 -1.57
CA ALA A 24 -35.03 -4.87 -1.49
C ALA A 24 -35.59 -6.10 -0.73
N GLN A 25 -34.75 -7.08 -0.35
CA GLN A 25 -35.20 -8.25 0.40
C GLN A 25 -35.39 -7.93 1.89
N PRO A 26 -36.30 -8.64 2.59
CA PRO A 26 -36.59 -8.36 4.00
C PRO A 26 -35.41 -8.51 4.96
N ASP A 27 -34.42 -9.33 4.61
CA ASP A 27 -33.22 -9.62 5.38
C ASP A 27 -32.00 -8.75 4.99
N ALA A 28 -32.21 -7.75 4.15
CA ALA A 28 -31.15 -6.90 3.58
C ALA A 28 -30.19 -6.33 4.62
N LEU A 29 -30.71 -5.79 5.73
CA LEU A 29 -29.90 -5.21 6.80
C LEU A 29 -29.00 -6.26 7.48
N GLN A 30 -29.48 -7.49 7.63
CA GLN A 30 -28.70 -8.57 8.17
C GLN A 30 -27.59 -9.00 7.21
N VAL A 31 -27.92 -9.18 5.92
CA VAL A 31 -26.95 -9.57 4.89
C VAL A 31 -25.87 -8.50 4.66
N LEU A 32 -26.22 -7.22 4.84
CA LEU A 32 -25.29 -6.10 4.70
C LEU A 32 -24.06 -6.21 5.65
N GLN A 33 -24.26 -6.79 6.82
CA GLN A 33 -23.22 -6.94 7.85
C GLN A 33 -22.69 -8.36 7.98
N THR A 34 -23.34 -9.34 7.34
CA THR A 34 -22.95 -10.74 7.44
C THR A 34 -21.74 -11.02 6.55
N PRO A 35 -20.63 -11.55 7.08
CA PRO A 35 -19.50 -11.95 6.25
C PRO A 35 -19.79 -13.24 5.46
N ASP A 36 -19.13 -13.40 4.33
CA ASP A 36 -19.09 -14.66 3.58
C ASP A 36 -18.13 -15.70 4.20
N ALA A 37 -17.89 -16.80 3.50
CA ALA A 37 -17.01 -17.89 3.96
C ALA A 37 -15.54 -17.46 4.16
N ASP A 38 -15.11 -16.37 3.48
CA ASP A 38 -13.77 -15.80 3.61
C ASP A 38 -13.72 -14.67 4.65
N GLY A 39 -14.82 -14.43 5.37
CA GLY A 39 -14.94 -13.33 6.33
C GLY A 39 -15.19 -11.97 5.69
N ARG A 40 -15.48 -11.90 4.39
CA ARG A 40 -15.67 -10.66 3.66
C ARG A 40 -17.12 -10.20 3.71
N THR A 41 -17.32 -8.92 4.04
CA THR A 41 -18.61 -8.25 3.91
C THR A 41 -18.84 -7.76 2.47
N PRO A 42 -20.07 -7.39 2.08
CA PRO A 42 -20.34 -6.74 0.78
C PRO A 42 -19.43 -5.55 0.49
N LEU A 43 -19.07 -4.76 1.52
CA LEU A 43 -18.16 -3.63 1.38
C LEU A 43 -16.74 -4.03 0.92
N HIS A 44 -16.20 -5.16 1.40
CA HIS A 44 -14.91 -5.66 0.91
C HIS A 44 -14.92 -5.90 -0.60
N TRP A 45 -16.00 -6.49 -1.13
CA TRP A 45 -16.13 -6.76 -2.56
C TRP A 45 -16.36 -5.48 -3.38
N ALA A 46 -17.14 -4.54 -2.84
CA ALA A 46 -17.37 -3.25 -3.48
C ALA A 46 -16.10 -2.38 -3.50
N ALA A 47 -15.21 -2.51 -2.50
CA ALA A 47 -14.01 -1.69 -2.37
C ALA A 47 -12.93 -1.94 -3.44
N SER A 48 -13.08 -2.92 -4.30
CA SER A 48 -12.04 -3.37 -5.26
C SER A 48 -11.91 -2.51 -6.53
N SER A 49 -12.71 -1.47 -6.72
CA SER A 49 -12.66 -0.61 -7.93
C SER A 49 -13.46 0.67 -7.75
N ASP A 50 -12.98 1.79 -8.29
CA ASP A 50 -13.72 3.05 -8.36
C ASP A 50 -15.00 2.96 -9.18
N ALA A 51 -15.05 2.06 -10.16
CA ALA A 51 -16.28 1.79 -10.91
C ALA A 51 -17.43 1.29 -10.02
N LYS A 52 -17.11 0.77 -8.83
CA LYS A 52 -18.07 0.27 -7.85
C LYS A 52 -18.48 1.30 -6.79
N HIS A 53 -18.06 2.56 -6.91
CA HIS A 53 -18.38 3.60 -5.93
C HIS A 53 -19.90 3.76 -5.73
N ALA A 54 -20.68 3.72 -6.80
CA ALA A 54 -22.15 3.79 -6.72
C ALA A 54 -22.79 2.61 -5.95
N LEU A 55 -22.12 1.44 -5.92
CA LEU A 55 -22.55 0.31 -5.10
C LEU A 55 -22.36 0.62 -3.61
N ILE A 56 -21.20 1.24 -3.26
CA ILE A 56 -20.89 1.63 -1.88
C ILE A 56 -21.91 2.66 -1.40
N GLU A 57 -22.28 3.63 -2.23
CA GLU A 57 -23.35 4.60 -1.91
C GLU A 57 -24.70 3.90 -1.68
N ALA A 58 -25.05 2.91 -2.51
CA ALA A 58 -26.28 2.15 -2.34
C ALA A 58 -26.26 1.29 -1.05
N LEU A 59 -25.13 0.66 -0.73
CA LEU A 59 -24.95 -0.08 0.51
C LEU A 59 -25.07 0.84 1.73
N HIS A 60 -24.42 2.00 1.68
CA HIS A 60 -24.45 2.99 2.77
C HIS A 60 -25.84 3.57 3.00
N ALA A 61 -26.59 3.84 1.92
CA ALA A 61 -27.96 4.32 2.00
C ALA A 61 -28.92 3.27 2.59
N ALA A 62 -28.58 1.98 2.46
CA ALA A 62 -29.40 0.89 3.00
C ALA A 62 -29.23 0.70 4.52
N GLY A 63 -28.09 1.10 5.08
CA GLY A 63 -27.83 0.95 6.52
C GLY A 63 -26.37 1.16 6.92
N PRO A 64 -26.07 1.06 8.21
CA PRO A 64 -24.71 1.26 8.73
C PRO A 64 -23.76 0.18 8.18
N LEU A 65 -22.58 0.62 7.75
CA LEU A 65 -21.49 -0.26 7.29
C LEU A 65 -20.36 -0.25 8.32
N ASP A 66 -19.82 -1.43 8.64
CA ASP A 66 -18.55 -1.51 9.34
C ASP A 66 -17.41 -1.30 8.34
N VAL A 67 -16.92 -0.06 8.25
CA VAL A 67 -15.82 0.34 7.36
C VAL A 67 -14.48 -0.27 7.76
N ASN A 68 -14.37 -0.77 9.00
CA ASN A 68 -13.19 -1.40 9.56
C ASN A 68 -13.33 -2.92 9.69
N ALA A 69 -14.37 -3.51 9.08
CA ALA A 69 -14.55 -4.95 9.04
C ALA A 69 -13.27 -5.64 8.52
N ARG A 70 -12.95 -6.80 9.09
CA ARG A 70 -11.76 -7.58 8.76
C ARG A 70 -12.14 -8.93 8.20
N ASP A 71 -11.59 -9.29 7.04
CA ASP A 71 -11.74 -10.64 6.48
C ASP A 71 -10.88 -11.68 7.25
N ALA A 72 -10.94 -12.95 6.85
CA ALA A 72 -10.21 -14.05 7.49
C ALA A 72 -8.67 -13.85 7.49
N SER A 73 -8.14 -13.02 6.60
CA SER A 73 -6.72 -12.63 6.54
C SER A 73 -6.45 -11.28 7.20
N LEU A 74 -7.44 -10.71 7.92
CA LEU A 74 -7.45 -9.40 8.54
C LEU A 74 -7.32 -8.24 7.55
N TRP A 75 -7.70 -8.43 6.29
CA TRP A 75 -7.80 -7.32 5.35
C TRP A 75 -9.03 -6.46 5.67
N THR A 76 -8.86 -5.14 5.52
CA THR A 76 -9.96 -4.18 5.58
C THR A 76 -10.35 -3.70 4.18
N PRO A 77 -11.55 -3.14 4.00
CA PRO A 77 -11.94 -2.49 2.74
C PRO A 77 -10.92 -1.44 2.28
N LEU A 78 -10.33 -0.66 3.20
CA LEU A 78 -9.29 0.34 2.88
C LEU A 78 -8.04 -0.29 2.27
N MET A 79 -7.58 -1.45 2.77
CA MET A 79 -6.44 -2.17 2.19
C MET A 79 -6.75 -2.67 0.78
N ILE A 80 -7.98 -3.18 0.56
CA ILE A 80 -8.41 -3.64 -0.76
C ILE A 80 -8.44 -2.46 -1.75
N ALA A 81 -9.09 -1.36 -1.39
CA ALA A 81 -9.18 -0.16 -2.22
C ALA A 81 -7.79 0.41 -2.54
N SER A 82 -6.91 0.48 -1.55
CA SER A 82 -5.53 0.98 -1.71
C SER A 82 -4.68 0.09 -2.59
N SER A 83 -4.86 -1.24 -2.51
CA SER A 83 -4.17 -2.21 -3.38
C SER A 83 -4.68 -2.18 -4.80
N ALA A 84 -5.98 -1.92 -4.98
CA ALA A 84 -6.65 -1.89 -6.28
C ALA A 84 -6.51 -0.54 -7.03
N GLY A 85 -6.04 0.51 -6.37
CA GLY A 85 -5.95 1.84 -6.97
C GLY A 85 -7.29 2.59 -7.01
N ALA A 86 -8.25 2.21 -6.19
CA ALA A 86 -9.59 2.78 -6.14
C ALA A 86 -9.60 4.08 -5.30
N LEU A 87 -9.14 5.18 -5.88
CA LEU A 87 -8.94 6.47 -5.19
C LEU A 87 -10.24 7.01 -4.58
N ARG A 88 -11.33 7.02 -5.34
CA ARG A 88 -12.63 7.54 -4.85
C ARG A 88 -13.16 6.71 -3.69
N VAL A 89 -12.92 5.40 -3.74
CA VAL A 89 -13.31 4.49 -2.65
C VAL A 89 -12.44 4.73 -1.41
N VAL A 90 -11.12 4.93 -1.58
CA VAL A 90 -10.22 5.29 -0.49
C VAL A 90 -10.68 6.57 0.20
N GLN A 91 -10.96 7.62 -0.57
CA GLN A 91 -11.44 8.91 -0.05
C GLN A 91 -12.75 8.73 0.73
N TRP A 92 -13.69 7.97 0.18
CA TRP A 92 -14.96 7.69 0.85
C TRP A 92 -14.75 6.94 2.17
N LEU A 93 -13.92 5.87 2.16
CA LEU A 93 -13.63 5.08 3.37
C LEU A 93 -12.97 5.93 4.47
N LEU A 94 -12.01 6.78 4.09
CA LEU A 94 -11.35 7.70 5.03
C LEU A 94 -12.34 8.71 5.62
N ALA A 95 -13.26 9.25 4.82
CA ALA A 95 -14.32 10.14 5.27
C ALA A 95 -15.31 9.45 6.23
N GLN A 96 -15.47 8.12 6.12
CA GLN A 96 -16.29 7.31 7.04
C GLN A 96 -15.51 6.82 8.27
N GLY A 97 -14.25 7.24 8.48
CA GLY A 97 -13.46 6.88 9.65
C GLY A 97 -12.75 5.53 9.53
N ALA A 98 -12.35 5.13 8.33
CA ALA A 98 -11.51 3.94 8.15
C ALA A 98 -10.16 4.10 8.86
N ASP A 99 -9.73 3.06 9.59
CA ASP A 99 -8.47 3.04 10.33
C ASP A 99 -7.28 2.90 9.38
N VAL A 100 -6.54 4.00 9.20
CA VAL A 100 -5.32 4.06 8.35
C VAL A 100 -4.17 3.23 8.90
N HIS A 101 -4.19 2.89 10.20
CA HIS A 101 -3.14 2.14 10.88
C HIS A 101 -3.39 0.63 10.88
N ALA A 102 -4.59 0.19 10.50
CA ALA A 102 -4.93 -1.22 10.45
C ALA A 102 -3.89 -1.99 9.60
N GLY A 103 -3.41 -3.11 10.13
CA GLY A 103 -2.54 -4.05 9.43
C GLY A 103 -3.23 -5.40 9.28
N ASN A 104 -2.99 -6.10 8.17
CA ASN A 104 -3.46 -7.47 7.99
C ASN A 104 -2.65 -8.47 8.85
N ALA A 105 -2.87 -9.78 8.69
CA ALA A 105 -2.17 -10.84 9.43
C ALA A 105 -0.62 -10.77 9.30
N LYS A 106 -0.11 -10.14 8.22
CA LYS A 106 1.32 -9.87 8.01
C LYS A 106 1.71 -8.45 8.42
N ARG A 107 0.85 -7.72 9.14
CA ARG A 107 1.04 -6.32 9.55
C ARG A 107 1.24 -5.35 8.38
N ILE A 108 0.82 -5.73 7.17
CA ILE A 108 0.87 -4.88 5.98
C ILE A 108 -0.31 -3.92 6.04
N THR A 109 -0.07 -2.60 5.98
CA THR A 109 -1.10 -1.55 6.01
C THR A 109 -1.52 -1.14 4.59
N ALA A 110 -2.59 -0.35 4.50
CA ALA A 110 -3.04 0.26 3.24
C ALA A 110 -1.91 1.04 2.54
N LEU A 111 -1.10 1.80 3.30
CA LEU A 111 0.03 2.56 2.77
C LEU A 111 1.10 1.65 2.13
N HIS A 112 1.42 0.50 2.72
CA HIS A 112 2.34 -0.46 2.11
C HIS A 112 1.83 -0.94 0.73
N TYR A 113 0.52 -1.24 0.62
CA TYR A 113 -0.07 -1.69 -0.64
C TYR A 113 -0.05 -0.59 -1.70
N ALA A 114 -0.48 0.63 -1.36
CA ALA A 114 -0.44 1.77 -2.26
C ALA A 114 0.99 2.06 -2.77
N CYS A 115 1.99 1.97 -1.89
CA CYS A 115 3.41 2.14 -2.24
C CYS A 115 3.92 1.03 -3.16
N SER A 116 3.53 -0.22 -2.92
CA SER A 116 3.93 -1.38 -3.76
C SER A 116 3.30 -1.36 -5.15
N LYS A 117 2.18 -0.66 -5.34
CA LYS A 117 1.39 -0.62 -6.59
C LYS A 117 1.48 0.71 -7.34
N ASN A 118 2.33 1.64 -6.90
CA ASN A 118 2.54 2.96 -7.50
C ASN A 118 1.29 3.86 -7.52
N HIS A 119 0.40 3.71 -6.54
CA HIS A 119 -0.80 4.54 -6.45
C HIS A 119 -0.48 5.86 -5.71
N VAL A 120 0.19 6.78 -6.40
CA VAL A 120 0.76 8.02 -5.83
C VAL A 120 -0.31 8.87 -5.12
N ASP A 121 -1.48 9.05 -5.73
CA ASP A 121 -2.55 9.86 -5.16
C ASP A 121 -3.13 9.20 -3.89
N ILE A 122 -3.28 7.88 -3.89
CA ILE A 122 -3.70 7.14 -2.69
C ILE A 122 -2.66 7.23 -1.58
N VAL A 123 -1.35 7.21 -1.93
CA VAL A 123 -0.29 7.43 -0.94
C VAL A 123 -0.43 8.79 -0.28
N ARG A 124 -0.74 9.86 -1.05
CA ARG A 124 -0.99 11.20 -0.50
C ARG A 124 -2.20 11.22 0.43
N GLU A 125 -3.33 10.72 -0.01
CA GLU A 125 -4.57 10.65 0.79
C GLU A 125 -4.37 9.91 2.11
N LEU A 126 -3.69 8.75 2.08
CA LEU A 126 -3.41 7.98 3.29
C LEU A 126 -2.47 8.75 4.25
N LEU A 127 -1.45 9.42 3.73
CA LEU A 127 -0.55 10.24 4.53
C LEU A 127 -1.30 11.44 5.13
N GLU A 128 -2.08 12.18 4.35
CA GLU A 128 -2.92 13.28 4.83
C GLU A 128 -3.89 12.82 5.91
N ALA A 129 -4.45 11.60 5.78
CA ALA A 129 -5.27 10.97 6.81
C ALA A 129 -4.47 10.47 8.03
N GLY A 130 -3.14 10.67 8.07
CA GLY A 130 -2.31 10.37 9.22
C GLY A 130 -1.66 8.98 9.22
N ALA A 131 -1.64 8.25 8.09
CA ALA A 131 -0.94 6.97 8.01
C ALA A 131 0.53 7.13 8.45
N ASP A 132 1.06 6.14 9.19
CA ASP A 132 2.45 6.15 9.62
C ASP A 132 3.39 5.86 8.44
N VAL A 133 4.12 6.89 7.99
CA VAL A 133 5.12 6.80 6.91
C VAL A 133 6.22 5.78 7.21
N ASN A 134 6.44 5.47 8.48
CA ASN A 134 7.43 4.52 8.96
C ASN A 134 6.84 3.19 9.47
N ALA A 135 5.57 2.90 9.19
CA ALA A 135 4.90 1.66 9.59
C ALA A 135 5.75 0.43 9.22
N ILE A 136 5.76 -0.59 10.08
CA ILE A 136 6.61 -1.78 9.92
C ILE A 136 5.73 -3.01 9.74
N ASP A 137 5.91 -3.72 8.63
CA ASP A 137 5.22 -4.98 8.37
C ASP A 137 5.90 -6.19 9.05
N GLY A 138 5.35 -7.39 8.83
CA GLY A 138 5.89 -8.64 9.37
C GLY A 138 7.27 -9.01 8.86
N ALA A 139 7.73 -8.48 7.73
CA ALA A 139 9.08 -8.67 7.19
C ALA A 139 10.06 -7.56 7.64
N GLN A 140 9.66 -6.69 8.57
CA GLN A 140 10.36 -5.47 8.99
C GLN A 140 10.51 -4.44 7.85
N GLN A 141 9.74 -4.59 6.77
CA GLN A 141 9.71 -3.62 5.68
C GLN A 141 8.79 -2.44 6.01
N ARG A 142 9.19 -1.26 5.57
CA ARG A 142 8.40 -0.02 5.61
C ARG A 142 7.81 0.26 4.24
N PRO A 143 6.84 1.18 4.11
CA PRO A 143 6.30 1.59 2.81
C PRO A 143 7.38 1.93 1.79
N ILE A 144 8.46 2.62 2.23
CA ILE A 144 9.58 3.00 1.35
C ILE A 144 10.38 1.80 0.82
N HIS A 145 10.49 0.68 1.56
CA HIS A 145 11.10 -0.55 1.04
C HIS A 145 10.29 -1.11 -0.13
N ARG A 146 8.95 -1.11 0.01
CA ARG A 146 8.03 -1.58 -1.03
C ARG A 146 8.13 -0.73 -2.30
N ALA A 147 8.16 0.59 -2.14
CA ALA A 147 8.32 1.51 -3.27
C ALA A 147 9.71 1.38 -3.93
N ALA A 148 10.76 1.21 -3.13
CA ALA A 148 12.14 1.08 -3.62
C ALA A 148 12.35 -0.22 -4.40
N SER A 149 11.89 -1.36 -3.87
CA SER A 149 11.96 -2.66 -4.54
C SER A 149 11.20 -2.70 -5.87
N ALA A 150 10.14 -1.91 -6.00
CA ALA A 150 9.32 -1.84 -7.22
C ALA A 150 9.73 -0.69 -8.16
N GLY A 151 10.72 0.13 -7.80
CA GLY A 151 11.19 1.23 -8.63
C GLY A 151 10.25 2.43 -8.74
N HIS A 152 9.35 2.61 -7.79
CA HIS A 152 8.32 3.65 -7.83
C HIS A 152 8.84 4.99 -7.33
N SER A 153 9.69 5.66 -8.14
CA SER A 153 10.37 6.91 -7.79
C SER A 153 9.42 8.03 -7.36
N ALA A 154 8.26 8.16 -8.01
CA ALA A 154 7.25 9.16 -7.63
C ALA A 154 6.69 8.92 -6.22
N VAL A 155 6.44 7.67 -5.86
CA VAL A 155 6.01 7.28 -4.50
C VAL A 155 7.13 7.55 -3.50
N VAL A 156 8.38 7.18 -3.82
CA VAL A 156 9.54 7.46 -2.95
C VAL A 156 9.67 8.96 -2.70
N GLN A 157 9.49 9.80 -3.72
CA GLN A 157 9.52 11.26 -3.57
C GLN A 157 8.45 11.77 -2.59
N VAL A 158 7.22 11.27 -2.70
CA VAL A 158 6.14 11.61 -1.77
C VAL A 158 6.46 11.16 -0.35
N LEU A 159 7.01 9.95 -0.17
CA LEU A 159 7.38 9.45 1.15
C LEU A 159 8.51 10.25 1.79
N LEU A 160 9.48 10.74 0.99
CA LEU A 160 10.59 11.56 1.50
C LEU A 160 10.15 12.98 1.90
N ALA A 161 9.11 13.51 1.25
CA ALA A 161 8.51 14.81 1.55
C ALA A 161 6.97 14.66 1.63
N PRO A 162 6.46 14.01 2.68
CA PRO A 162 5.03 13.75 2.81
C PRO A 162 4.25 15.06 2.98
N PRO A 163 3.01 15.13 2.42
CA PRO A 163 2.12 16.25 2.66
C PRO A 163 1.78 16.37 4.16
N PRO A 164 1.42 17.56 4.66
CA PRO A 164 0.96 17.68 6.03
C PRO A 164 -0.31 16.84 6.25
N ARG A 165 -0.53 16.39 7.48
CA ARG A 165 -1.76 15.69 7.84
C ARG A 165 -2.96 16.64 7.79
N ASN A 166 -4.17 16.10 7.71
CA ASN A 166 -5.42 16.87 7.71
C ASN A 166 -5.60 17.74 8.96
N ASP A 167 -4.99 17.36 10.09
CA ASP A 167 -4.95 18.15 11.32
C ASP A 167 -3.86 19.24 11.32
N GLY A 168 -3.11 19.39 10.22
CA GLY A 168 -2.01 20.33 10.06
C GLY A 168 -0.69 19.88 10.72
N THR A 169 -0.65 18.73 11.38
CA THR A 169 0.59 18.25 12.01
C THR A 169 1.55 17.65 10.98
N PRO A 170 2.88 17.85 11.14
CA PRO A 170 3.85 17.26 10.23
C PRO A 170 4.02 15.76 10.49
N HIS A 171 4.42 15.04 9.45
CA HIS A 171 4.88 13.66 9.60
C HIS A 171 6.25 13.59 10.26
N PRO A 172 6.55 12.49 10.98
CA PRO A 172 7.93 12.20 11.36
C PRO A 172 8.78 12.02 10.10
N LYS A 173 10.08 12.35 10.18
CA LYS A 173 11.01 12.13 9.06
C LYS A 173 10.98 10.67 8.62
N THR A 174 10.89 10.46 7.31
CA THR A 174 10.96 9.12 6.72
C THR A 174 12.32 8.50 6.97
N ARG A 175 12.32 7.28 7.49
CA ARG A 175 13.54 6.54 7.81
C ARG A 175 13.97 5.73 6.59
N VAL A 176 15.08 6.12 5.96
CA VAL A 176 15.59 5.49 4.73
C VAL A 176 16.67 4.43 4.96
N ASN A 177 17.29 4.40 6.15
CA ASN A 177 18.39 3.49 6.45
C ASN A 177 18.05 2.24 7.27
N PRO A 178 16.86 2.09 7.90
CA PRO A 178 16.52 0.85 8.56
C PRO A 178 16.51 -0.33 7.60
N ALA A 179 16.94 -1.47 8.09
CA ALA A 179 16.97 -2.72 7.35
C ALA A 179 15.69 -3.53 7.56
N ASP A 180 15.35 -4.35 6.58
CA ASP A 180 14.35 -5.41 6.69
C ASP A 180 14.93 -6.66 7.38
N ARG A 181 14.19 -7.78 7.41
CA ARG A 181 14.66 -9.03 8.04
C ARG A 181 15.92 -9.63 7.42
N LEU A 182 16.20 -9.32 6.15
CA LEU A 182 17.39 -9.78 5.42
C LEU A 182 18.55 -8.79 5.54
N GLY A 183 18.41 -7.74 6.35
CA GLY A 183 19.39 -6.68 6.47
C GLY A 183 19.34 -5.65 5.33
N ASN A 184 18.45 -5.80 4.37
CA ASN A 184 18.38 -4.92 3.21
C ASN A 184 17.71 -3.59 3.56
N THR A 185 18.36 -2.48 3.26
CA THR A 185 17.77 -1.14 3.29
C THR A 185 16.95 -0.90 2.00
N PRO A 186 16.11 0.14 1.93
CA PRO A 186 15.47 0.54 0.68
C PRO A 186 16.46 0.70 -0.49
N LEU A 187 17.68 1.21 -0.22
CA LEU A 187 18.72 1.36 -1.24
C LEU A 187 19.20 0.01 -1.78
N HIS A 188 19.42 -1.00 -0.91
CA HIS A 188 19.74 -2.36 -1.34
C HIS A 188 18.68 -2.89 -2.31
N LEU A 189 17.39 -2.76 -1.95
CA LEU A 189 16.30 -3.26 -2.77
C LEU A 189 16.18 -2.53 -4.13
N ALA A 190 16.43 -1.21 -4.14
CA ALA A 190 16.42 -0.44 -5.38
C ALA A 190 17.57 -0.84 -6.32
N VAL A 191 18.78 -1.05 -5.78
CA VAL A 191 19.95 -1.47 -6.57
C VAL A 191 19.80 -2.92 -7.03
N ASP A 192 19.37 -3.81 -6.14
CA ASP A 192 19.13 -5.23 -6.46
C ASP A 192 18.12 -5.43 -7.58
N SER A 193 17.09 -4.59 -7.62
CA SER A 193 16.07 -4.59 -8.68
C SER A 193 16.39 -3.69 -9.88
N ALA A 194 17.61 -3.15 -9.97
CA ALA A 194 18.09 -2.28 -11.04
C ALA A 194 17.32 -0.96 -11.25
N HIS A 195 16.78 -0.38 -10.19
CA HIS A 195 16.01 0.86 -10.22
C HIS A 195 16.89 2.12 -9.98
N ALA A 196 17.65 2.51 -11.02
CA ALA A 196 18.64 3.60 -10.97
C ALA A 196 18.09 4.92 -10.42
N GLN A 197 16.97 5.39 -10.96
CA GLN A 197 16.36 6.66 -10.56
C GLN A 197 15.92 6.64 -9.09
N THR A 198 15.35 5.52 -8.64
CA THR A 198 14.92 5.33 -7.24
C THR A 198 16.13 5.29 -6.30
N ALA A 199 17.21 4.59 -6.69
CA ALA A 199 18.44 4.55 -5.92
C ALA A 199 19.07 5.95 -5.77
N ALA A 200 19.17 6.71 -6.88
CA ALA A 200 19.67 8.08 -6.86
C ALA A 200 18.84 8.98 -5.92
N LEU A 201 17.51 8.90 -6.01
CA LEU A 201 16.59 9.67 -5.18
C LEU A 201 16.74 9.35 -3.67
N LEU A 202 16.91 8.08 -3.34
CA LEU A 202 17.14 7.64 -1.96
C LEU A 202 18.44 8.20 -1.39
N ILE A 203 19.50 8.32 -2.20
CA ILE A 203 20.78 8.87 -1.78
C ILE A 203 20.70 10.40 -1.70
N ASP A 204 20.32 11.08 -2.77
CA ASP A 204 20.40 12.52 -2.93
C ASP A 204 19.42 13.25 -1.99
N VAL A 205 18.15 12.85 -2.01
CA VAL A 205 17.08 13.48 -1.22
C VAL A 205 16.90 12.79 0.13
N GLY A 206 16.94 11.45 0.15
CA GLY A 206 16.70 10.65 1.34
C GLY A 206 17.86 10.60 2.30
N GLY A 207 19.09 10.78 1.84
CA GLY A 207 20.31 10.59 2.64
C GLY A 207 20.56 9.12 2.97
N ALA A 208 20.31 8.23 2.00
CA ALA A 208 20.56 6.80 2.18
C ALA A 208 22.05 6.52 2.30
N ASP A 209 22.40 5.71 3.30
CA ASP A 209 23.77 5.30 3.56
C ASP A 209 24.20 4.19 2.60
N ARG A 210 25.14 4.51 1.71
CA ARG A 210 25.68 3.59 0.69
C ARG A 210 26.62 2.53 1.28
N TRP A 211 27.12 2.75 2.52
CA TRP A 211 28.08 1.85 3.18
C TRP A 211 27.40 0.82 4.07
N ARG A 212 26.07 0.92 4.22
CA ARG A 212 25.35 0.01 5.06
C ARG A 212 25.39 -1.39 4.47
N GLN A 213 25.83 -2.37 5.28
CA GLN A 213 25.84 -3.78 4.90
C GLN A 213 24.52 -4.45 5.25
N ASN A 214 24.08 -5.37 4.40
CA ASN A 214 22.98 -6.28 4.67
C ASN A 214 23.43 -7.49 5.51
N ALA A 215 22.56 -8.50 5.70
CA ALA A 215 22.89 -9.70 6.47
C ALA A 215 24.02 -10.54 5.86
N ASP A 216 24.27 -10.44 4.55
CA ASP A 216 25.34 -11.12 3.82
C ASP A 216 26.66 -10.31 3.83
N GLY A 217 26.71 -9.19 4.54
CA GLY A 217 27.85 -8.30 4.60
C GLY A 217 28.07 -7.46 3.35
N LEU A 218 27.09 -7.41 2.44
CA LEU A 218 27.18 -6.68 1.18
C LEU A 218 26.60 -5.28 1.31
N VAL A 219 27.28 -4.27 0.76
CA VAL A 219 26.72 -2.95 0.55
C VAL A 219 25.82 -2.93 -0.71
N PRO A 220 24.91 -1.97 -0.87
CA PRO A 220 23.95 -1.94 -2.00
C PRO A 220 24.62 -2.15 -3.37
N GLU A 221 25.76 -1.52 -3.62
CA GLU A 221 26.44 -1.56 -4.91
C GLU A 221 27.22 -2.87 -5.17
N GLN A 222 27.35 -3.74 -4.16
CA GLN A 222 27.94 -5.08 -4.32
C GLN A 222 26.91 -6.15 -4.66
N LEU A 223 25.60 -5.84 -4.59
CA LEU A 223 24.58 -6.79 -4.96
C LEU A 223 24.63 -7.11 -6.46
N GLU A 224 24.66 -8.40 -6.80
CA GLU A 224 24.71 -8.85 -8.19
C GLU A 224 23.32 -8.89 -8.84
N GLY A 225 22.27 -9.09 -8.07
CA GLY A 225 20.85 -9.13 -8.45
C GLY A 225 20.50 -10.08 -9.60
N VAL A 226 19.34 -9.84 -10.20
CA VAL A 226 18.82 -10.70 -11.28
C VAL A 226 19.18 -10.19 -12.68
N GLY A 227 19.69 -8.95 -12.80
CA GLY A 227 19.69 -8.20 -14.05
C GLY A 227 21.05 -7.98 -14.74
N GLY A 228 22.16 -8.53 -14.28
CA GLY A 228 23.46 -8.46 -14.95
C GLY A 228 23.85 -7.05 -15.47
N LEU A 229 23.54 -6.76 -16.73
CA LEU A 229 23.89 -5.49 -17.39
C LEU A 229 23.15 -4.28 -16.81
N GLU A 230 21.88 -4.40 -16.46
CA GLU A 230 21.09 -3.28 -15.92
C GLU A 230 21.60 -2.87 -14.54
N GLN A 231 21.97 -3.82 -13.69
CA GLN A 231 22.56 -3.51 -12.39
C GLN A 231 23.94 -2.90 -12.51
N LYS A 232 24.75 -3.37 -13.48
CA LYS A 232 26.03 -2.71 -13.78
C LYS A 232 25.81 -1.25 -14.16
N ARG A 233 24.82 -0.94 -14.99
CA ARG A 233 24.44 0.44 -15.35
C ARG A 233 24.03 1.27 -14.12
N VAL A 234 23.27 0.68 -13.21
CA VAL A 234 22.92 1.36 -11.94
C VAL A 234 24.16 1.68 -11.14
N ARG A 235 25.06 0.71 -10.94
CA ARG A 235 26.33 0.94 -10.22
C ARG A 235 27.19 2.00 -10.88
N ASP A 236 27.36 1.91 -12.21
CA ASP A 236 28.15 2.89 -12.97
C ASP A 236 27.52 4.30 -12.84
N MET A 237 26.21 4.43 -12.88
CA MET A 237 25.49 5.69 -12.66
C MET A 237 25.70 6.21 -11.24
N LEU A 238 25.60 5.36 -10.21
CA LEU A 238 25.82 5.75 -8.83
C LEU A 238 27.27 6.23 -8.60
N VAL A 239 28.26 5.54 -9.19
CA VAL A 239 29.66 5.94 -9.14
C VAL A 239 29.89 7.29 -9.84
N GLN A 240 29.27 7.50 -11.02
CA GLN A 240 29.36 8.76 -11.74
C GLN A 240 28.70 9.93 -10.99
N SER A 241 27.58 9.69 -10.35
CA SER A 241 26.80 10.74 -9.67
C SER A 241 27.31 11.06 -8.25
N PHE A 242 27.80 10.06 -7.52
CA PHE A 242 28.11 10.17 -6.09
C PHE A 242 29.57 9.78 -5.74
N GLY A 243 30.39 9.48 -6.75
CA GLY A 243 31.75 9.01 -6.59
C GLY A 243 31.85 7.52 -6.25
N PRO A 244 33.06 6.91 -6.42
CA PRO A 244 33.27 5.52 -6.05
C PRO A 244 33.17 5.32 -4.53
N LEU A 245 32.66 4.15 -4.11
CA LEU A 245 32.86 3.71 -2.74
C LEU A 245 34.35 3.40 -2.60
N GLY A 246 35.07 4.11 -1.74
CA GLY A 246 36.49 3.85 -1.44
C GLY A 246 36.64 2.54 -0.63
N ILE A 247 36.44 1.39 -1.33
CA ILE A 247 36.58 0.04 -0.74
C ILE A 247 38.00 -0.45 -1.01
#